data_95ed80ccb91208a3f831a332cbd1590c
#
_entry.id   95ed80ccb91208a3f831a332cbd1590c
#
_cell.length_a   1.000
_cell.length_b   1.000
_cell.length_c   1.000
_cell.angle_alpha   90.00
_cell.angle_beta   90.00
_cell.angle_gamma   90.00
#
_symmetry.space_group_name_H-M   'P 1'
#
loop_
_entity.id
_entity.type
_entity.pdbx_description
1 polymer ?
#
loop_
_entity_poly.entity_id
_entity_poly.type
_entity_poly.pdbx_seq_one_letter_code
_entity_poly.pdbx_strand_id
1 'polypeptide(L)'
;VLYKINCKICECLNMKKVLNSKKLSYITRSCMILLTTVLIILFFCIMLLVGQIQGTARVVNYAGLVRGKTQRIIKLENAGQPHDEMIESVSSYIKGLRYGSDELKLVRLDDAAFQVKMNELNRYFEKLCKEILLIREKGYENTNIIEMSETFFNICDEATGLAEAYSQRKATALNRLEQIVFVDIGGLIIIIAIE
;
A
#
# COMPACT_ATOMS: atom_id res chain seq x y z
N VAL A 1 55.25 54.67 -10.85
CA VAL A 1 55.30 53.24 -11.22
C VAL A 1 54.52 52.41 -10.18
N LEU A 2 54.72 52.60 -8.85
CA LEU A 2 54.03 51.84 -7.79
C LEU A 2 52.49 52.01 -7.75
N TYR A 3 51.95 53.18 -8.11
CA TYR A 3 50.50 53.41 -8.15
C TYR A 3 49.77 52.63 -9.26
N LYS A 4 50.42 52.43 -10.43
CA LYS A 4 49.88 51.64 -11.52
C LYS A 4 49.91 50.13 -11.24
N ILE A 5 50.83 49.65 -10.41
CA ILE A 5 50.91 48.25 -10.02
C ILE A 5 49.81 47.92 -9.00
N ASN A 6 49.58 48.79 -8.01
CA ASN A 6 48.48 48.61 -7.03
C ASN A 6 47.08 48.58 -7.69
N CYS A 7 46.87 49.43 -8.73
CA CYS A 7 45.58 49.47 -9.43
C CYS A 7 45.32 48.16 -10.23
N LYS A 8 46.34 47.60 -10.92
CA LYS A 8 46.23 46.31 -11.62
C LYS A 8 46.01 45.11 -10.66
N ILE A 9 46.62 45.12 -9.52
CA ILE A 9 46.43 44.05 -8.53
C ILE A 9 45.01 44.12 -7.93
N CYS A 10 44.49 45.30 -7.67
CA CYS A 10 43.12 45.52 -7.19
C CYS A 10 42.06 45.13 -8.24
N GLU A 11 42.27 45.41 -9.51
CA GLU A 11 41.41 44.97 -10.61
C GLU A 11 41.43 43.44 -10.79
N CYS A 12 42.63 42.78 -10.68
CA CYS A 12 42.73 41.32 -10.78
C CYS A 12 42.04 40.62 -9.58
N LEU A 13 42.16 41.17 -8.39
CA LEU A 13 41.49 40.62 -7.18
C LEU A 13 39.95 40.80 -7.30
N ASN A 14 39.48 41.94 -7.78
CA ASN A 14 38.06 42.17 -8.02
C ASN A 14 37.48 41.29 -9.12
N MET A 15 38.21 41.08 -10.23
CA MET A 15 37.81 40.13 -11.30
C MET A 15 37.77 38.70 -10.81
N LYS A 16 38.72 38.22 -10.00
CA LYS A 16 38.68 36.88 -9.37
C LYS A 16 37.48 36.73 -8.44
N LYS A 17 37.15 37.74 -7.66
CA LYS A 17 36.01 37.76 -6.73
C LYS A 17 34.68 37.69 -7.49
N VAL A 18 34.55 38.47 -8.58
CA VAL A 18 33.36 38.46 -9.46
C VAL A 18 33.22 37.15 -10.23
N LEU A 19 34.34 36.56 -10.70
CA LEU A 19 34.32 35.29 -11.42
C LEU A 19 33.92 34.11 -10.45
N ASN A 20 34.39 34.16 -9.20
CA ASN A 20 34.00 33.18 -8.16
C ASN A 20 32.53 33.32 -7.76
N SER A 21 32.02 34.56 -7.66
CA SER A 21 30.62 34.85 -7.38
C SER A 21 29.71 34.31 -8.51
N LYS A 22 30.05 34.53 -9.78
CA LYS A 22 29.26 34.00 -10.92
C LYS A 22 29.25 32.46 -10.98
N LYS A 23 30.39 31.80 -10.67
CA LYS A 23 30.46 30.35 -10.60
C LYS A 23 29.60 29.81 -9.46
N LEU A 24 29.65 30.44 -8.29
CA LEU A 24 28.85 30.05 -7.13
C LEU A 24 27.35 30.16 -7.45
N SER A 25 26.90 31.29 -8.01
CA SER A 25 25.50 31.49 -8.41
C SER A 25 25.02 30.49 -9.48
N TYR A 26 25.89 30.06 -10.38
CA TYR A 26 25.54 29.00 -11.35
C TYR A 26 25.38 27.65 -10.68
N ILE A 27 26.25 27.30 -9.73
CA ILE A 27 26.19 26.06 -8.98
C ILE A 27 24.92 26.00 -8.12
N THR A 28 24.62 27.09 -7.38
CA THR A 28 23.41 27.14 -6.53
C THR A 28 22.13 27.01 -7.36
N ARG A 29 22.02 27.67 -8.49
CA ARG A 29 20.88 27.54 -9.41
C ARG A 29 20.74 26.13 -9.97
N SER A 30 21.85 25.50 -10.35
CA SER A 30 21.84 24.11 -10.83
C SER A 30 21.38 23.13 -9.73
N CYS A 31 21.86 23.30 -8.51
CA CYS A 31 21.43 22.52 -7.36
C CYS A 31 19.93 22.73 -7.05
N MET A 32 19.44 23.98 -7.09
CA MET A 32 18.02 24.27 -6.88
C MET A 32 17.14 23.56 -7.93
N ILE A 33 17.51 23.63 -9.21
CA ILE A 33 16.77 22.93 -10.28
C ILE A 33 16.75 21.41 -10.03
N LEU A 34 17.91 20.85 -9.66
CA LEU A 34 18.00 19.41 -9.38
C LEU A 34 17.09 19.00 -8.22
N LEU A 35 17.19 19.67 -7.05
CA LEU A 35 16.38 19.37 -5.87
C LEU A 35 14.87 19.57 -6.16
N THR A 36 14.49 20.63 -6.87
CA THR A 36 13.09 20.86 -7.27
C THR A 36 12.58 19.72 -8.17
N THR A 37 13.41 19.23 -9.10
CA THR A 37 13.04 18.11 -9.96
C THR A 37 12.86 16.83 -9.14
N VAL A 38 13.76 16.56 -8.18
CA VAL A 38 13.66 15.41 -7.26
C VAL A 38 12.37 15.50 -6.43
N LEU A 39 12.06 16.69 -5.90
CA LEU A 39 10.84 16.93 -5.12
C LEU A 39 9.57 16.61 -5.90
N ILE A 40 9.51 17.03 -7.17
CA ILE A 40 8.37 16.72 -8.06
C ILE A 40 8.24 15.20 -8.26
N ILE A 41 9.33 14.50 -8.51
CA ILE A 41 9.33 13.04 -8.68
C ILE A 41 8.85 12.36 -7.39
N LEU A 42 9.37 12.77 -6.23
CA LEU A 42 8.97 12.23 -4.93
C LEU A 42 7.48 12.45 -4.66
N PHE A 43 6.94 13.61 -5.01
CA PHE A 43 5.52 13.90 -4.89
C PHE A 43 4.65 12.89 -5.66
N PHE A 44 4.99 12.62 -6.93
CA PHE A 44 4.28 11.62 -7.72
C PHE A 44 4.41 10.20 -7.14
N CYS A 45 5.60 9.82 -6.67
CA CYS A 45 5.81 8.53 -6.01
C CYS A 45 4.95 8.36 -4.75
N ILE A 46 4.84 9.41 -3.92
CA ILE A 46 4.00 9.43 -2.72
C ILE A 46 2.52 9.26 -3.10
N MET A 47 2.04 10.01 -4.09
CA MET A 47 0.65 9.90 -4.56
C MET A 47 0.29 8.49 -5.01
N LEU A 48 1.18 7.82 -5.76
CA LEU A 48 0.98 6.43 -6.19
C LEU A 48 0.95 5.46 -4.98
N LEU A 49 1.85 5.63 -4.01
CA LEU A 49 1.89 4.80 -2.81
C LEU A 49 0.65 4.96 -1.93
N VAL A 50 0.17 6.18 -1.75
CA VAL A 50 -1.07 6.46 -0.99
C VAL A 50 -2.26 5.76 -1.63
N GLY A 51 -2.39 5.82 -2.97
CA GLY A 51 -3.43 5.08 -3.70
C GLY A 51 -3.36 3.57 -3.49
N GLN A 52 -2.16 2.99 -3.47
CA GLN A 52 -1.97 1.56 -3.19
C GLN A 52 -2.34 1.18 -1.76
N ILE A 53 -1.99 2.01 -0.76
CA ILE A 53 -2.35 1.78 0.65
C ILE A 53 -3.86 1.80 0.84
N GLN A 54 -4.56 2.76 0.24
CA GLN A 54 -6.03 2.83 0.31
C GLN A 54 -6.69 1.59 -0.32
N GLY A 55 -6.20 1.11 -1.45
CA GLY A 55 -6.65 -0.12 -2.08
C GLY A 55 -6.44 -1.34 -1.18
N THR A 56 -5.28 -1.43 -0.52
CA THR A 56 -4.95 -2.55 0.38
C THR A 56 -5.82 -2.55 1.64
N ALA A 57 -6.10 -1.39 2.24
CA ALA A 57 -6.99 -1.29 3.40
C ALA A 57 -8.39 -1.88 3.10
N ARG A 58 -8.88 -1.67 1.87
CA ARG A 58 -10.14 -2.27 1.42
C ARG A 58 -10.05 -3.80 1.30
N VAL A 59 -8.93 -4.32 0.81
CA VAL A 59 -8.69 -5.78 0.74
C VAL A 59 -8.72 -6.40 2.14
N VAL A 60 -8.07 -5.79 3.13
CA VAL A 60 -8.11 -6.23 4.55
C VAL A 60 -9.55 -6.25 5.08
N ASN A 61 -10.31 -5.19 4.83
CA ASN A 61 -11.71 -5.12 5.24
C ASN A 61 -12.56 -6.24 4.62
N TYR A 62 -12.43 -6.49 3.32
CA TYR A 62 -13.19 -7.54 2.64
C TYR A 62 -12.76 -8.96 3.07
N ALA A 63 -11.50 -9.19 3.39
CA ALA A 63 -11.03 -10.44 3.99
C ALA A 63 -11.72 -10.68 5.34
N GLY A 64 -11.83 -9.65 6.18
CA GLY A 64 -12.61 -9.69 7.42
C GLY A 64 -14.11 -9.93 7.19
N LEU A 65 -14.69 -9.35 6.14
CA LEU A 65 -16.10 -9.59 5.77
C LEU A 65 -16.34 -11.02 5.32
N VAL A 66 -15.42 -11.64 4.57
CA VAL A 66 -15.49 -13.06 4.21
C VAL A 66 -15.56 -13.92 5.47
N ARG A 67 -14.66 -13.70 6.42
CA ARG A 67 -14.65 -14.39 7.72
C ARG A 67 -15.97 -14.23 8.47
N GLY A 68 -16.39 -12.98 8.69
CA GLY A 68 -17.57 -12.66 9.49
C GLY A 68 -18.88 -13.14 8.87
N LYS A 69 -19.05 -12.97 7.55
CA LYS A 69 -20.25 -13.44 6.85
C LYS A 69 -20.34 -14.96 6.81
N THR A 70 -19.21 -15.67 6.64
CA THR A 70 -19.22 -17.14 6.65
C THR A 70 -19.65 -17.67 8.02
N GLN A 71 -19.15 -17.11 9.10
CA GLN A 71 -19.61 -17.49 10.47
C GLN A 71 -21.11 -17.20 10.64
N ARG A 72 -21.59 -16.11 10.09
CA ARG A 72 -23.03 -15.80 10.11
C ARG A 72 -23.86 -16.79 9.30
N ILE A 73 -23.39 -17.21 8.12
CA ILE A 73 -24.05 -18.24 7.30
C ILE A 73 -24.20 -19.52 8.12
N ILE A 74 -23.13 -20.02 8.71
CA ILE A 74 -23.14 -21.25 9.49
C ILE A 74 -24.10 -21.16 10.67
N LYS A 75 -24.11 -20.02 11.38
CA LYS A 75 -25.06 -19.77 12.46
C LYS A 75 -26.51 -19.81 12.00
N LEU A 76 -26.82 -19.21 10.84
CA LEU A 76 -28.16 -19.20 10.27
C LEU A 76 -28.60 -20.57 9.78
N GLU A 77 -27.71 -21.31 9.12
CA GLU A 77 -27.97 -22.69 8.70
C GLU A 77 -28.30 -23.59 9.92
N ASN A 78 -27.52 -23.47 11.01
CA ASN A 78 -27.82 -24.18 12.25
C ASN A 78 -29.16 -23.81 12.88
N ALA A 79 -29.63 -22.58 12.67
CA ALA A 79 -30.93 -22.10 13.11
C ALA A 79 -32.08 -22.48 12.15
N GLY A 80 -31.81 -23.23 11.06
CA GLY A 80 -32.79 -23.56 10.04
C GLY A 80 -33.23 -22.38 9.18
N GLN A 81 -32.39 -21.34 9.07
CA GLN A 81 -32.63 -20.12 8.29
C GLN A 81 -31.60 -20.00 7.16
N PRO A 82 -31.73 -20.77 6.06
CA PRO A 82 -30.77 -20.72 4.96
C PRO A 82 -30.76 -19.36 4.28
N HIS A 83 -29.55 -18.92 3.86
CA HIS A 83 -29.34 -17.61 3.27
C HIS A 83 -28.38 -17.65 2.09
N ASP A 84 -28.87 -18.12 0.93
CA ASP A 84 -28.07 -18.35 -0.28
C ASP A 84 -27.44 -17.07 -0.84
N GLU A 85 -28.16 -15.93 -0.82
CA GLU A 85 -27.62 -14.63 -1.24
C GLU A 85 -26.35 -14.24 -0.46
N MET A 86 -26.25 -14.64 0.79
CA MET A 86 -25.04 -14.38 1.59
C MET A 86 -23.89 -15.26 1.16
N ILE A 87 -24.16 -16.53 0.77
CA ILE A 87 -23.17 -17.45 0.22
C ILE A 87 -22.62 -16.90 -1.09
N GLU A 88 -23.49 -16.43 -1.99
CA GLU A 88 -23.11 -15.78 -3.25
C GLU A 88 -22.28 -14.52 -3.01
N SER A 89 -22.68 -13.69 -2.05
CA SER A 89 -21.96 -12.49 -1.64
C SER A 89 -20.52 -12.82 -1.18
N VAL A 90 -20.34 -13.84 -0.35
CA VAL A 90 -19.02 -14.30 0.10
C VAL A 90 -18.20 -14.82 -1.06
N SER A 91 -18.79 -15.62 -1.96
CA SER A 91 -18.14 -16.10 -3.18
C SER A 91 -17.64 -14.95 -4.06
N SER A 92 -18.47 -13.91 -4.25
CA SER A 92 -18.09 -12.70 -4.99
C SER A 92 -16.92 -11.96 -4.32
N TYR A 93 -16.91 -11.85 -2.98
CA TYR A 93 -15.81 -11.23 -2.24
C TYR A 93 -14.51 -12.00 -2.41
N ILE A 94 -14.54 -13.33 -2.28
CA ILE A 94 -13.37 -14.19 -2.48
C ILE A 94 -12.82 -14.01 -3.90
N LYS A 95 -13.68 -13.99 -4.90
CA LYS A 95 -13.30 -13.75 -6.30
C LYS A 95 -12.65 -12.37 -6.48
N GLY A 96 -13.25 -11.33 -5.90
CA GLY A 96 -12.72 -9.96 -5.92
C GLY A 96 -11.36 -9.82 -5.23
N LEU A 97 -11.15 -10.52 -4.12
CA LEU A 97 -9.87 -10.54 -3.40
C LEU A 97 -8.75 -11.24 -4.20
N ARG A 98 -9.09 -12.24 -5.01
CA ARG A 98 -8.13 -13.00 -5.84
C ARG A 98 -7.73 -12.25 -7.10
N TYR A 99 -8.69 -11.64 -7.78
CA TYR A 99 -8.50 -11.12 -9.13
C TYR A 99 -8.61 -9.61 -9.25
N GLY A 100 -9.09 -8.94 -8.19
CA GLY A 100 -9.57 -7.56 -8.24
C GLY A 100 -11.05 -7.52 -8.64
N SER A 101 -11.69 -6.39 -8.39
CA SER A 101 -13.09 -6.13 -8.77
C SER A 101 -13.34 -4.63 -8.81
N ASP A 102 -13.75 -4.12 -9.96
CA ASP A 102 -14.12 -2.70 -10.11
C ASP A 102 -15.41 -2.38 -9.34
N GLU A 103 -16.38 -3.30 -9.35
CA GLU A 103 -17.64 -3.16 -8.63
C GLU A 103 -17.42 -3.00 -7.12
N LEU A 104 -16.56 -3.86 -6.53
CA LEU A 104 -16.20 -3.83 -5.11
C LEU A 104 -15.07 -2.85 -4.83
N LYS A 105 -14.49 -2.23 -5.85
CA LYS A 105 -13.30 -1.38 -5.80
C LYS A 105 -12.13 -2.09 -5.09
N LEU A 106 -11.96 -3.37 -5.36
CA LEU A 106 -10.90 -4.21 -4.84
C LEU A 106 -9.74 -4.25 -5.82
N VAL A 107 -8.54 -3.97 -5.31
CA VAL A 107 -7.30 -4.17 -6.05
C VAL A 107 -6.78 -5.59 -5.83
N ARG A 108 -6.24 -6.20 -6.87
CA ARG A 108 -5.49 -7.45 -6.70
C ARG A 108 -4.16 -7.14 -6.02
N LEU A 109 -3.89 -7.80 -4.88
CA LEU A 109 -2.58 -7.66 -4.24
C LEU A 109 -1.53 -8.47 -5.00
N ASP A 110 -0.43 -7.82 -5.36
CA ASP A 110 0.74 -8.47 -5.97
C ASP A 110 1.69 -8.97 -4.86
N ASP A 111 1.20 -9.98 -4.12
CA ASP A 111 1.92 -10.69 -3.06
C ASP A 111 1.68 -12.19 -3.22
N ALA A 112 2.75 -12.94 -3.48
CA ALA A 112 2.65 -14.37 -3.78
C ALA A 112 2.07 -15.17 -2.60
N ALA A 113 2.44 -14.84 -1.36
CA ALA A 113 1.94 -15.55 -0.18
C ALA A 113 0.44 -15.32 0.00
N PHE A 114 -0.03 -14.08 -0.16
CA PHE A 114 -1.44 -13.75 -0.13
C PHE A 114 -2.22 -14.49 -1.23
N GLN A 115 -1.72 -14.51 -2.46
CA GLN A 115 -2.41 -15.19 -3.57
C GLN A 115 -2.49 -16.71 -3.37
N VAL A 116 -1.45 -17.34 -2.82
CA VAL A 116 -1.48 -18.77 -2.46
C VAL A 116 -2.54 -19.02 -1.38
N LYS A 117 -2.58 -18.19 -0.34
CA LYS A 117 -3.57 -18.31 0.74
C LYS A 117 -5.00 -18.08 0.24
N MET A 118 -5.21 -17.12 -0.64
CA MET A 118 -6.52 -16.88 -1.26
C MET A 118 -6.99 -18.04 -2.13
N ASN A 119 -6.09 -18.76 -2.81
CA ASN A 119 -6.43 -19.98 -3.53
C ASN A 119 -6.83 -21.12 -2.59
N GLU A 120 -6.15 -21.25 -1.46
CA GLU A 120 -6.51 -22.20 -0.41
C GLU A 120 -7.90 -21.87 0.16
N LEU A 121 -8.14 -20.61 0.53
CA LEU A 121 -9.39 -20.10 1.06
C LEU A 121 -10.56 -20.38 0.10
N ASN A 122 -10.39 -20.11 -1.19
CA ASN A 122 -11.44 -20.39 -2.19
C ASN A 122 -11.78 -21.87 -2.24
N ARG A 123 -10.77 -22.75 -2.33
CA ARG A 123 -11.00 -24.21 -2.38
C ARG A 123 -11.68 -24.72 -1.10
N TYR A 124 -11.32 -24.13 0.04
CA TYR A 124 -11.93 -24.52 1.31
C TYR A 124 -13.36 -24.02 1.42
N PHE A 125 -13.65 -22.81 0.93
CA PHE A 125 -15.01 -22.28 0.87
C PHE A 125 -15.93 -23.15 0.01
N GLU A 126 -15.45 -23.63 -1.13
CA GLU A 126 -16.21 -24.57 -1.96
C GLU A 126 -16.55 -25.88 -1.24
N LYS A 127 -15.64 -26.40 -0.40
CA LYS A 127 -15.90 -27.56 0.47
C LYS A 127 -16.93 -27.22 1.54
N LEU A 128 -16.79 -26.05 2.16
CA LEU A 128 -17.71 -25.57 3.20
C LEU A 128 -19.14 -25.42 2.65
N CYS A 129 -19.30 -24.89 1.43
CA CYS A 129 -20.61 -24.80 0.78
C CYS A 129 -21.27 -26.19 0.57
N LYS A 130 -20.48 -27.21 0.23
CA LYS A 130 -21.00 -28.59 0.12
C LYS A 130 -21.47 -29.12 1.50
N GLU A 131 -20.72 -28.84 2.56
CA GLU A 131 -21.10 -29.24 3.91
C GLU A 131 -22.37 -28.51 4.39
N ILE A 132 -22.53 -27.23 4.01
CA ILE A 132 -23.77 -26.47 4.27
C ILE A 132 -25.00 -27.16 3.61
N LEU A 133 -24.86 -27.66 2.38
CA LEU A 133 -25.94 -28.41 1.74
C LEU A 133 -26.25 -29.70 2.50
N LEU A 134 -25.25 -30.41 3.04
CA LEU A 134 -25.46 -31.59 3.88
C LEU A 134 -26.20 -31.28 5.18
N ILE A 135 -26.00 -30.09 5.77
CA ILE A 135 -26.78 -29.66 6.95
C ILE A 135 -28.27 -29.63 6.62
N ARG A 136 -28.63 -29.13 5.46
CA ARG A 136 -30.04 -29.02 5.00
C ARG A 136 -30.67 -30.41 4.78
N GLU A 137 -29.86 -31.41 4.41
CA GLU A 137 -30.34 -32.78 4.12
C GLU A 137 -30.37 -33.67 5.37
N LYS A 138 -29.31 -33.63 6.19
CA LYS A 138 -29.05 -34.59 7.27
C LYS A 138 -29.15 -34.01 8.67
N GLY A 139 -29.30 -32.70 8.77
CA GLY A 139 -29.25 -31.97 10.03
C GLY A 139 -27.82 -31.66 10.50
N TYR A 140 -27.68 -30.62 11.29
CA TYR A 140 -26.41 -30.05 11.76
C TYR A 140 -25.54 -31.05 12.51
N GLU A 141 -26.16 -31.87 13.36
CA GLU A 141 -25.44 -32.86 14.23
C GLU A 141 -24.72 -33.96 13.42
N ASN A 142 -25.13 -34.18 12.18
CA ASN A 142 -24.59 -35.23 11.31
C ASN A 142 -23.58 -34.72 10.31
N THR A 143 -22.97 -33.56 10.55
CA THR A 143 -22.01 -32.90 9.68
C THR A 143 -20.75 -32.49 10.43
N ASN A 144 -19.65 -32.22 9.68
CA ASN A 144 -18.38 -31.75 10.24
C ASN A 144 -18.28 -30.21 10.22
N ILE A 145 -19.41 -29.51 10.13
CA ILE A 145 -19.44 -28.07 9.87
C ILE A 145 -18.69 -27.25 10.95
N ILE A 146 -18.70 -27.67 12.22
CA ILE A 146 -17.99 -26.95 13.29
C ILE A 146 -16.49 -26.97 13.03
N GLU A 147 -15.88 -28.14 12.83
CA GLU A 147 -14.45 -28.27 12.58
C GLU A 147 -14.04 -27.56 11.28
N MET A 148 -14.86 -27.71 10.24
CA MET A 148 -14.64 -27.02 8.98
C MET A 148 -14.76 -25.51 9.11
N SER A 149 -15.67 -25.03 9.94
CA SER A 149 -15.84 -23.61 10.27
C SER A 149 -14.61 -23.02 10.92
N GLU A 150 -14.05 -23.70 11.93
CA GLU A 150 -12.85 -23.27 12.64
C GLU A 150 -11.64 -23.27 11.69
N THR A 151 -11.49 -24.31 10.88
CA THR A 151 -10.41 -24.36 9.87
C THR A 151 -10.54 -23.23 8.85
N PHE A 152 -11.75 -22.96 8.35
CA PHE A 152 -11.99 -21.84 7.44
C PHE A 152 -11.70 -20.49 8.10
N PHE A 153 -12.09 -20.32 9.37
CA PHE A 153 -11.79 -19.12 10.15
C PHE A 153 -10.27 -18.86 10.20
N ASN A 154 -9.49 -19.89 10.53
CA ASN A 154 -8.02 -19.78 10.59
C ASN A 154 -7.41 -19.41 9.22
N ILE A 155 -7.88 -20.00 8.12
CA ILE A 155 -7.44 -19.65 6.77
C ILE A 155 -7.76 -18.18 6.45
N CYS A 156 -8.94 -17.70 6.84
CA CYS A 156 -9.32 -16.30 6.67
C CYS A 156 -8.42 -15.36 7.50
N ASP A 157 -8.11 -15.74 8.73
CA ASP A 157 -7.28 -14.97 9.64
C ASP A 157 -5.84 -14.84 9.10
N GLU A 158 -5.27 -15.94 8.62
CA GLU A 158 -3.97 -15.93 7.96
C GLU A 158 -3.97 -15.06 6.68
N ALA A 159 -5.02 -15.16 5.84
CA ALA A 159 -5.16 -14.32 4.65
C ALA A 159 -5.24 -12.82 5.02
N THR A 160 -6.00 -12.48 6.07
CA THR A 160 -6.10 -11.11 6.58
C THR A 160 -4.74 -10.62 7.07
N GLY A 161 -4.02 -11.41 7.86
CA GLY A 161 -2.69 -11.07 8.35
C GLY A 161 -1.66 -10.84 7.22
N LEU A 162 -1.72 -11.63 6.15
CA LEU A 162 -0.87 -11.41 4.97
C LEU A 162 -1.20 -10.10 4.24
N ALA A 163 -2.49 -9.74 4.13
CA ALA A 163 -2.91 -8.46 3.55
C ALA A 163 -2.47 -7.28 4.43
N GLU A 164 -2.58 -7.39 5.75
CA GLU A 164 -2.10 -6.39 6.70
C GLU A 164 -0.59 -6.21 6.62
N ALA A 165 0.17 -7.31 6.59
CA ALA A 165 1.63 -7.26 6.43
C ALA A 165 2.05 -6.59 5.12
N TYR A 166 1.32 -6.84 4.02
CA TYR A 166 1.55 -6.14 2.77
C TYR A 166 1.27 -4.63 2.89
N SER A 167 0.16 -4.25 3.51
CA SER A 167 -0.18 -2.85 3.78
C SER A 167 0.89 -2.14 4.61
N GLN A 168 1.37 -2.80 5.67
CA GLN A 168 2.41 -2.27 6.55
C GLN A 168 3.74 -2.04 5.82
N ARG A 169 4.13 -2.95 4.91
CA ARG A 169 5.32 -2.75 4.07
C ARG A 169 5.19 -1.49 3.19
N LYS A 170 4.00 -1.24 2.61
CA LYS A 170 3.73 -0.05 1.79
C LYS A 170 3.74 1.23 2.65
N ALA A 171 3.15 1.20 3.84
CA ALA A 171 3.17 2.31 4.78
C ALA A 171 4.60 2.65 5.24
N THR A 172 5.43 1.64 5.51
CA THR A 172 6.85 1.84 5.85
C THR A 172 7.63 2.48 4.69
N ALA A 173 7.35 2.07 3.44
CA ALA A 173 7.95 2.69 2.27
C ALA A 173 7.53 4.16 2.13
N LEU A 174 6.27 4.49 2.39
CA LEU A 174 5.77 5.87 2.40
C LEU A 174 6.51 6.73 3.43
N ASN A 175 6.63 6.26 4.68
CA ASN A 175 7.35 6.98 5.73
C ASN A 175 8.82 7.26 5.35
N ARG A 176 9.48 6.35 4.66
CA ARG A 176 10.86 6.56 4.16
C ARG A 176 10.90 7.66 3.09
N LEU A 177 9.94 7.67 2.17
CA LEU A 177 9.85 8.72 1.14
C LEU A 177 9.58 10.10 1.77
N GLU A 178 8.72 10.18 2.77
CA GLU A 178 8.47 11.41 3.52
C GLU A 178 9.74 11.94 4.18
N GLN A 179 10.55 11.08 4.78
CA GLN A 179 11.85 11.49 5.35
C GLN A 179 12.78 12.07 4.29
N ILE A 180 12.83 11.45 3.09
CA ILE A 180 13.65 11.97 1.99
C ILE A 180 13.13 13.35 1.55
N VAL A 181 11.82 13.55 1.46
CA VAL A 181 11.21 14.85 1.14
C VAL A 181 11.61 15.92 2.16
N PHE A 182 11.60 15.60 3.46
CA PHE A 182 12.03 16.55 4.48
C PHE A 182 13.51 16.96 4.34
N VAL A 183 14.38 16.01 4.00
CA VAL A 183 15.81 16.30 3.75
C VAL A 183 15.96 17.17 2.49
N ASP A 184 15.24 16.89 1.42
CA ASP A 184 15.27 17.62 0.16
C ASP A 184 14.80 19.07 0.35
N ILE A 185 13.67 19.28 1.05
CA ILE A 185 13.15 20.62 1.39
C ILE A 185 14.15 21.37 2.28
N GLY A 186 14.74 20.70 3.27
CA GLY A 186 15.78 21.30 4.12
C GLY A 186 16.98 21.79 3.31
N GLY A 187 17.43 20.98 2.34
CA GLY A 187 18.48 21.36 1.40
C GLY A 187 18.13 22.58 0.54
N LEU A 188 16.90 22.65 0.02
CA LEU A 188 16.41 23.80 -0.72
C LEU A 188 16.41 25.08 0.12
N ILE A 189 15.93 25.00 1.37
CA ILE A 189 15.90 26.16 2.30
C ILE A 189 17.33 26.69 2.57
N ILE A 190 18.28 25.78 2.78
CA ILE A 190 19.69 26.15 3.03
C ILE A 190 20.27 26.86 1.80
N ILE A 191 20.03 26.35 0.58
CA ILE A 191 20.53 26.96 -0.64
C ILE A 191 19.95 28.38 -0.84
N ILE A 192 18.64 28.52 -0.62
CA ILE A 192 17.97 29.83 -0.71
C ILE A 192 18.54 30.82 0.33
N ALA A 193 18.85 30.35 1.53
CA ALA A 193 19.43 31.21 2.57
C ALA A 193 20.89 31.66 2.27
N ILE A 194 21.62 30.94 1.45
CA ILE A 194 23.00 31.25 1.03
C ILE A 194 23.03 32.20 -0.18
N GLU A 195 22.04 32.20 -1.03
CA GLU A 195 21.93 33.06 -2.23
C GLU A 195 21.45 34.49 -1.89
#